data_0d0088a188a36893f0c655f5a0480c80
#
_entry.id   0d0088a188a36893f0c655f5a0480c80
#
_cell.length_a   1.000
_cell.length_b   1.000
_cell.length_c   1.000
_cell.angle_alpha   90.00
_cell.angle_beta   90.00
_cell.angle_gamma   90.00
#
_symmetry.space_group_name_H-M   'P 1'
#
loop_
_entity.id
_entity.type
_entity.pdbx_description
1 polymer ?
#
loop_
_entity_poly.entity_id
_entity_poly.type
_entity_poly.pdbx_seq_one_letter_code
_entity_poly.pdbx_strand_id
1 'polypeptide(L)'
;MKKLTMLVSLYLLSGCATTDYTTIPLSNASLSNLKTSETGNIQQREHTVTVSFDYAIENFNEATNLYTCSVLFINVDGTAVTSTKSGKKHPCILDSANGSISVSWPTPLDKSRNAPQMVLSRMKYPIEYFVTIHQKTGKHSTKLIAKSEVIKSRL
;
A
#
# COMPACT_ATOMS: atom_id res chain seq x y z
N MET A 1 -50.19 -46.82 -7.80
CA MET A 1 -48.69 -46.79 -7.70
C MET A 1 -48.23 -45.35 -7.79
N LYS A 2 -47.91 -44.71 -6.62
CA LYS A 2 -47.46 -43.33 -6.56
C LYS A 2 -45.93 -43.35 -6.59
N LYS A 3 -45.33 -42.76 -7.63
CA LYS A 3 -43.87 -42.55 -7.73
C LYS A 3 -43.47 -41.32 -6.88
N LEU A 4 -42.75 -41.57 -5.81
CA LEU A 4 -42.19 -40.56 -4.94
C LEU A 4 -40.85 -40.09 -5.55
N THR A 5 -40.84 -38.90 -6.13
CA THR A 5 -39.62 -38.26 -6.68
C THR A 5 -38.88 -37.57 -5.55
N MET A 6 -37.76 -38.16 -5.11
CA MET A 6 -36.90 -37.62 -4.08
C MET A 6 -36.00 -36.53 -4.68
N LEU A 7 -36.28 -35.26 -4.38
CA LEU A 7 -35.43 -34.11 -4.74
C LEU A 7 -34.24 -34.07 -3.80
N VAL A 8 -33.06 -34.43 -4.28
CA VAL A 8 -31.80 -34.25 -3.56
C VAL A 8 -31.35 -32.81 -3.78
N SER A 9 -31.56 -31.98 -2.77
CA SER A 9 -31.01 -30.61 -2.76
C SER A 9 -29.52 -30.64 -2.45
N LEU A 10 -28.70 -30.40 -3.48
CA LEU A 10 -27.26 -30.27 -3.37
C LEU A 10 -26.94 -28.86 -2.79
N TYR A 11 -26.72 -28.80 -1.50
CA TYR A 11 -26.20 -27.57 -0.85
C TYR A 11 -24.73 -27.40 -1.25
N LEU A 12 -24.47 -26.49 -2.18
CA LEU A 12 -23.12 -25.98 -2.47
C LEU A 12 -22.69 -25.13 -1.29
N LEU A 13 -21.93 -25.69 -0.36
CA LEU A 13 -21.20 -24.97 0.65
C LEU A 13 -20.07 -24.21 -0.06
N SER A 14 -20.34 -22.98 -0.49
CA SER A 14 -19.31 -22.04 -0.89
C SER A 14 -18.58 -21.57 0.37
N GLY A 15 -17.66 -22.40 0.86
CA GLY A 15 -16.71 -21.99 1.89
C GLY A 15 -15.88 -20.83 1.35
N CYS A 16 -15.96 -19.66 1.97
CA CYS A 16 -14.97 -18.60 1.76
C CYS A 16 -13.61 -19.15 2.18
N ALA A 17 -12.83 -19.65 1.24
CA ALA A 17 -11.45 -20.04 1.48
C ALA A 17 -10.68 -18.78 1.84
N THR A 18 -10.30 -18.63 3.09
CA THR A 18 -9.40 -17.54 3.53
C THR A 18 -8.00 -17.89 3.03
N THR A 19 -7.42 -17.00 2.22
CA THR A 19 -6.04 -17.19 1.73
C THR A 19 -5.09 -17.21 2.92
N ASP A 20 -4.31 -18.29 3.04
CA ASP A 20 -3.20 -18.37 4.00
C ASP A 20 -1.94 -17.75 3.35
N TYR A 21 -1.71 -16.48 3.64
CA TYR A 21 -0.58 -15.73 3.09
C TYR A 21 0.77 -16.21 3.63
N THR A 22 0.81 -16.98 4.73
CA THR A 22 2.06 -17.45 5.34
C THR A 22 2.72 -18.57 4.54
N THR A 23 1.94 -19.27 3.73
CA THR A 23 2.41 -20.37 2.86
C THR A 23 2.92 -19.89 1.51
N ILE A 24 2.69 -18.62 1.16
CA ILE A 24 3.11 -18.03 -0.12
C ILE A 24 4.57 -17.58 -0.02
N PRO A 25 5.48 -18.06 -0.88
CA PRO A 25 6.88 -17.62 -0.90
C PRO A 25 6.99 -16.11 -1.13
N LEU A 26 8.05 -15.50 -0.60
CA LEU A 26 8.33 -14.10 -0.91
C LEU A 26 8.74 -13.96 -2.37
N SER A 27 8.11 -12.98 -3.01
CA SER A 27 8.47 -12.53 -4.35
C SER A 27 9.59 -11.50 -4.28
N ASN A 28 10.32 -11.33 -5.40
CA ASN A 28 11.14 -10.16 -5.64
C ASN A 28 10.34 -9.16 -6.46
N ALA A 29 10.58 -7.87 -6.26
CA ALA A 29 9.97 -6.83 -7.08
C ALA A 29 10.97 -5.75 -7.45
N SER A 30 10.70 -5.05 -8.54
CA SER A 30 11.45 -3.88 -8.98
C SER A 30 10.51 -2.71 -9.27
N LEU A 31 11.08 -1.51 -9.15
CA LEU A 31 10.44 -0.23 -9.47
C LEU A 31 11.31 0.46 -10.53
N SER A 32 10.66 1.04 -11.54
CA SER A 32 11.34 1.80 -12.60
C SER A 32 10.48 2.98 -13.05
N ASN A 33 11.05 3.87 -13.86
CA ASN A 33 10.38 5.03 -14.45
C ASN A 33 9.64 5.90 -13.42
N LEU A 34 10.19 6.02 -12.20
CA LEU A 34 9.59 6.79 -11.11
C LEU A 34 9.51 8.27 -11.46
N LYS A 35 8.30 8.81 -11.41
CA LYS A 35 8.00 10.23 -11.55
C LYS A 35 7.21 10.69 -10.35
N THR A 36 7.55 11.86 -9.83
CA THR A 36 6.88 12.43 -8.66
C THR A 36 6.44 13.87 -8.93
N SER A 37 5.33 14.24 -8.33
CA SER A 37 4.88 15.63 -8.27
C SER A 37 4.26 15.91 -6.92
N GLU A 38 4.35 17.15 -6.48
CA GLU A 38 3.81 17.62 -5.21
C GLU A 38 2.89 18.80 -5.46
N THR A 39 1.69 18.75 -4.88
CA THR A 39 0.65 19.76 -5.05
C THR A 39 0.07 20.18 -3.70
N GLY A 40 -0.57 21.34 -3.69
CA GLY A 40 -1.25 21.89 -2.52
C GLY A 40 -0.52 23.05 -1.88
N ASN A 41 -1.12 23.59 -0.80
CA ASN A 41 -0.64 24.71 -0.02
C ASN A 41 -0.19 24.24 1.36
N ILE A 42 1.12 24.26 1.60
CA ILE A 42 1.73 23.81 2.86
C ILE A 42 1.24 24.63 4.06
N GLN A 43 1.07 25.95 3.88
CA GLN A 43 0.62 26.84 4.96
C GLN A 43 -0.82 26.55 5.38
N GLN A 44 -1.65 26.07 4.45
CA GLN A 44 -3.01 25.66 4.73
C GLN A 44 -3.10 24.19 5.16
N ARG A 45 -1.96 23.52 5.30
CA ARG A 45 -1.87 22.08 5.57
C ARG A 45 -2.63 21.24 4.54
N GLU A 46 -2.49 21.59 3.28
CA GLU A 46 -2.99 20.86 2.13
C GLU A 46 -1.80 20.50 1.26
N HIS A 47 -1.30 19.28 1.38
CA HIS A 47 -0.13 18.86 0.63
C HIS A 47 -0.18 17.37 0.30
N THR A 48 -0.05 17.08 -0.98
CA THR A 48 -0.18 15.72 -1.54
C THR A 48 1.02 15.42 -2.44
N VAL A 49 1.58 14.25 -2.30
CA VAL A 49 2.57 13.67 -3.22
C VAL A 49 1.85 12.72 -4.16
N THR A 50 2.02 12.92 -5.46
CA THR A 50 1.61 11.96 -6.49
C THR A 50 2.85 11.27 -7.02
N VAL A 51 2.82 9.95 -7.05
CA VAL A 51 3.88 9.12 -7.61
C VAL A 51 3.33 8.26 -8.75
N SER A 52 4.10 8.17 -9.83
CA SER A 52 3.82 7.29 -10.95
C SER A 52 5.07 6.45 -11.21
N PHE A 53 4.92 5.15 -11.37
CA PHE A 53 6.03 4.25 -11.60
C PHE A 53 5.58 2.98 -12.32
N ASP A 54 6.53 2.32 -12.96
CA ASP A 54 6.37 0.97 -13.46
C ASP A 54 6.89 -0.02 -12.42
N TYR A 55 6.27 -1.19 -12.36
CA TYR A 55 6.69 -2.26 -11.46
C TYR A 55 6.73 -3.61 -12.16
N ALA A 56 7.57 -4.51 -11.65
CA ALA A 56 7.59 -5.91 -11.99
C ALA A 56 7.76 -6.75 -10.74
N ILE A 57 6.98 -7.83 -10.62
CA ILE A 57 6.99 -8.77 -9.49
C ILE A 57 7.31 -10.16 -10.06
N GLU A 58 8.48 -10.68 -9.68
CA GLU A 58 8.89 -12.03 -10.03
C GLU A 58 8.13 -13.06 -9.18
N ASN A 59 7.76 -14.17 -9.80
CA ASN A 59 6.97 -15.23 -9.15
C ASN A 59 5.66 -14.69 -8.56
N PHE A 60 5.00 -13.83 -9.33
CA PHE A 60 3.72 -13.22 -8.94
C PHE A 60 2.69 -14.30 -8.57
N ASN A 61 1.95 -14.07 -7.49
CA ASN A 61 0.85 -14.93 -7.05
C ASN A 61 -0.46 -14.12 -7.10
N GLU A 62 -1.50 -14.71 -7.66
CA GLU A 62 -2.80 -14.05 -7.90
C GLU A 62 -3.68 -13.90 -6.65
N ALA A 63 -3.19 -14.26 -5.46
CA ALA A 63 -3.95 -14.11 -4.23
C ALA A 63 -4.38 -12.64 -4.02
N THR A 64 -5.65 -12.44 -3.75
CA THR A 64 -6.26 -11.11 -3.67
C THR A 64 -5.60 -10.22 -2.61
N ASN A 65 -5.27 -8.99 -2.98
CA ASN A 65 -4.62 -8.00 -2.11
C ASN A 65 -3.29 -8.50 -1.51
N LEU A 66 -2.57 -9.37 -2.20
CA LEU A 66 -1.27 -9.87 -1.75
C LEU A 66 -0.21 -8.79 -1.81
N TYR A 67 -0.20 -7.99 -2.88
CA TYR A 67 0.79 -6.94 -3.12
C TYR A 67 0.18 -5.57 -3.00
N THR A 68 0.89 -4.69 -2.29
CA THR A 68 0.47 -3.29 -2.11
C THR A 68 1.65 -2.36 -2.26
N CYS A 69 1.40 -1.11 -2.66
CA CYS A 69 2.43 -0.08 -2.59
C CYS A 69 2.08 1.00 -1.56
N SER A 70 3.08 1.74 -1.12
CA SER A 70 2.90 2.92 -0.28
C SER A 70 4.05 3.91 -0.42
N VAL A 71 3.78 5.16 -0.02
CA VAL A 71 4.81 6.18 0.17
C VAL A 71 5.12 6.26 1.66
N LEU A 72 6.38 6.08 2.02
CA LEU A 72 6.87 6.22 3.39
C LEU A 72 7.63 7.53 3.52
N PHE A 73 7.26 8.32 4.52
CA PHE A 73 7.88 9.60 4.82
C PHE A 73 8.90 9.44 5.94
N ILE A 74 10.04 10.09 5.78
CA ILE A 74 11.13 10.10 6.75
C ILE A 74 11.59 11.55 7.02
N ASN A 75 12.09 11.78 8.20
CA ASN A 75 12.77 13.00 8.55
C ASN A 75 14.15 13.06 7.89
N VAL A 76 14.73 14.24 7.81
CA VAL A 76 16.09 14.45 7.28
C VAL A 76 17.17 13.62 7.98
N ASP A 77 16.92 13.18 9.22
CA ASP A 77 17.83 12.29 9.96
C ASP A 77 17.54 10.80 9.74
N GLY A 78 16.66 10.46 8.79
CA GLY A 78 16.30 9.09 8.45
C GLY A 78 15.27 8.44 9.39
N THR A 79 14.82 9.13 10.44
CA THR A 79 13.80 8.60 11.34
C THR A 79 12.42 8.62 10.66
N ALA A 80 11.64 7.55 10.84
CA ALA A 80 10.32 7.46 10.22
C ALA A 80 9.37 8.54 10.76
N VAL A 81 8.69 9.24 9.86
CA VAL A 81 7.53 10.05 10.22
C VAL A 81 6.34 9.10 10.32
N THR A 82 5.98 8.73 11.53
CA THR A 82 4.88 7.80 11.78
C THR A 82 3.58 8.38 11.25
N SER A 83 3.08 7.82 10.18
CA SER A 83 1.71 8.11 9.76
C SER A 83 0.76 7.50 10.79
N THR A 84 -0.19 8.28 11.26
CA THR A 84 -1.32 7.72 11.99
C THR A 84 -1.95 6.63 11.13
N LYS A 85 -2.23 5.49 11.74
CA LYS A 85 -2.98 4.42 11.09
C LYS A 85 -4.30 5.00 10.56
N SER A 86 -4.32 5.39 9.31
CA SER A 86 -5.60 5.63 8.67
C SER A 86 -6.21 4.25 8.43
N GLY A 87 -7.33 3.94 9.05
CA GLY A 87 -8.10 2.72 8.80
C GLY A 87 -8.70 2.65 7.39
N LYS A 88 -8.24 3.49 6.48
CA LYS A 88 -8.64 3.49 5.08
C LYS A 88 -7.86 2.41 4.33
N LYS A 89 -8.56 1.72 3.42
CA LYS A 89 -7.96 0.76 2.48
C LYS A 89 -6.72 1.40 1.83
N HIS A 90 -5.65 0.62 1.70
CA HIS A 90 -4.48 1.05 0.95
C HIS A 90 -4.91 1.49 -0.45
N PRO A 91 -4.60 2.71 -0.88
CA PRO A 91 -5.02 3.21 -2.20
C PRO A 91 -4.30 2.51 -3.35
N CYS A 92 -3.30 1.69 -3.06
CA CYS A 92 -2.44 1.03 -4.04
C CYS A 92 -2.44 -0.46 -3.84
N ILE A 93 -3.06 -1.17 -4.78
CA ILE A 93 -3.03 -2.63 -4.88
C ILE A 93 -2.39 -2.97 -6.21
N LEU A 94 -1.45 -3.91 -6.21
CA LEU A 94 -0.80 -4.42 -7.42
C LEU A 94 -1.38 -5.81 -7.69
N ASP A 95 -2.18 -5.91 -8.74
CA ASP A 95 -2.99 -7.09 -9.09
C ASP A 95 -2.48 -7.83 -10.34
N SER A 96 -1.30 -7.47 -10.81
CA SER A 96 -0.63 -8.09 -11.96
C SER A 96 0.87 -8.23 -11.72
N ALA A 97 1.51 -9.13 -12.46
CA ALA A 97 2.95 -9.36 -12.38
C ALA A 97 3.79 -8.13 -12.78
N ASN A 98 3.25 -7.29 -13.61
CA ASN A 98 3.88 -6.02 -14.03
C ASN A 98 2.82 -5.01 -14.45
N GLY A 99 3.16 -3.74 -14.41
CA GLY A 99 2.26 -2.67 -14.82
C GLY A 99 2.79 -1.30 -14.49
N SER A 100 1.99 -0.29 -14.81
CA SER A 100 2.23 1.11 -14.45
C SER A 100 1.13 1.59 -13.54
N ILE A 101 1.48 2.31 -12.49
CA ILE A 101 0.52 2.84 -11.53
C ILE A 101 0.81 4.31 -11.22
N SER A 102 -0.26 5.07 -10.97
CA SER A 102 -0.19 6.45 -10.49
C SER A 102 -1.10 6.61 -9.29
N VAL A 103 -0.55 7.03 -8.17
CA VAL A 103 -1.28 7.18 -6.92
C VAL A 103 -0.87 8.42 -6.16
N SER A 104 -1.79 8.97 -5.40
CA SER A 104 -1.59 10.18 -4.61
C SER A 104 -1.72 9.90 -3.12
N TRP A 105 -0.76 10.42 -2.34
CA TRP A 105 -0.75 10.33 -0.88
C TRP A 105 -0.74 11.72 -0.25
N PRO A 106 -1.68 12.01 0.64
CA PRO A 106 -1.55 13.17 1.53
C PRO A 106 -0.28 13.01 2.38
N THR A 107 0.51 14.06 2.48
CA THR A 107 1.72 14.03 3.33
C THR A 107 1.34 14.03 4.82
N PRO A 108 2.28 13.73 5.72
CA PRO A 108 2.00 13.78 7.17
C PRO A 108 1.48 15.14 7.65
N LEU A 109 1.86 16.22 6.96
CA LEU A 109 1.39 17.58 7.28
C LEU A 109 -0.07 17.80 6.88
N ASP A 110 -0.58 17.09 5.89
CA ASP A 110 -1.93 17.30 5.36
C ASP A 110 -3.00 17.12 6.43
N LYS A 111 -3.95 18.07 6.48
CA LYS A 111 -5.03 18.08 7.48
C LYS A 111 -5.92 16.84 7.43
N SER A 112 -6.07 16.22 6.26
CA SER A 112 -6.84 14.99 6.09
C SER A 112 -6.25 13.78 6.81
N ARG A 113 -4.95 13.84 7.15
CA ARG A 113 -4.26 12.79 7.90
C ARG A 113 -4.58 12.82 9.39
N ASN A 114 -5.13 13.93 9.90
CA ASN A 114 -5.39 14.12 11.34
C ASN A 114 -4.18 13.76 12.22
N ALA A 115 -2.96 14.09 11.76
CA ALA A 115 -1.77 13.78 12.49
C ALA A 115 -1.80 14.48 13.87
N PRO A 116 -1.55 13.76 14.99
CA PRO A 116 -1.49 14.37 16.29
C PRO A 116 -0.39 15.45 16.35
N GLN A 117 -0.61 16.49 17.13
CA GLN A 117 0.37 17.59 17.31
C GLN A 117 1.74 17.06 17.71
N MET A 118 1.81 16.00 18.51
CA MET A 118 3.05 15.34 18.90
C MET A 118 3.83 14.77 17.70
N VAL A 119 3.16 14.28 16.66
CA VAL A 119 3.80 13.81 15.44
C VAL A 119 4.34 14.99 14.65
N LEU A 120 3.51 16.04 14.49
CA LEU A 120 3.88 17.24 13.75
C LEU A 120 5.09 17.96 14.39
N SER A 121 5.14 18.03 15.72
CA SER A 121 6.25 18.68 16.46
C SER A 121 7.57 17.90 16.40
N ARG A 122 7.52 16.62 16.02
CA ARG A 122 8.71 15.77 15.85
C ARG A 122 9.23 15.72 14.43
N MET A 123 8.53 16.34 13.48
CA MET A 123 8.99 16.41 12.10
C MET A 123 10.26 17.26 11.99
N LYS A 124 11.25 16.73 11.29
CA LYS A 124 12.54 17.40 11.03
C LYS A 124 12.67 17.62 9.53
N TYR A 125 12.64 18.87 9.16
CA TYR A 125 12.68 19.29 7.74
C TYR A 125 14.09 19.35 7.16
N PRO A 126 14.28 19.18 5.84
CA PRO A 126 13.25 18.81 4.88
C PRO A 126 12.75 17.38 5.08
N ILE A 127 11.47 17.14 4.85
CA ILE A 127 10.93 15.78 4.83
C ILE A 127 11.37 15.09 3.55
N GLU A 128 11.68 13.81 3.67
CA GLU A 128 12.00 12.95 2.54
C GLU A 128 10.98 11.82 2.44
N TYR A 129 10.93 11.16 1.30
CA TYR A 129 10.05 10.02 1.12
C TYR A 129 10.61 9.02 0.10
N PHE A 130 10.09 7.82 0.12
CA PHE A 130 10.36 6.79 -0.88
C PHE A 130 9.14 5.91 -1.10
N VAL A 131 9.06 5.32 -2.28
CA VAL A 131 7.99 4.39 -2.66
C VAL A 131 8.40 2.98 -2.27
N THR A 132 7.44 2.20 -1.80
CA THR A 132 7.65 0.81 -1.40
C THR A 132 6.63 -0.11 -2.02
N ILE A 133 7.04 -1.35 -2.30
CA ILE A 133 6.15 -2.46 -2.58
C ILE A 133 6.27 -3.47 -1.44
N HIS A 134 5.11 -3.90 -0.94
CA HIS A 134 4.99 -4.85 0.15
C HIS A 134 4.22 -6.09 -0.30
N GLN A 135 4.66 -7.25 0.16
CA GLN A 135 3.92 -8.49 0.08
C GLN A 135 3.31 -8.81 1.44
N LYS A 136 2.05 -9.20 1.46
CA LYS A 136 1.36 -9.67 2.66
C LYS A 136 1.89 -11.04 3.06
N THR A 137 2.28 -11.19 4.32
CA THR A 137 2.84 -12.43 4.88
C THR A 137 1.99 -13.00 6.01
N GLY A 138 0.83 -12.40 6.27
CA GLY A 138 -0.13 -12.82 7.28
C GLY A 138 -1.31 -11.86 7.35
N LYS A 139 -2.28 -12.14 8.21
CA LYS A 139 -3.50 -11.32 8.34
C LYS A 139 -3.20 -9.84 8.59
N HIS A 140 -2.16 -9.55 9.38
CA HIS A 140 -1.79 -8.18 9.79
C HIS A 140 -0.31 -7.85 9.56
N SER A 141 0.40 -8.68 8.82
CA SER A 141 1.83 -8.52 8.54
C SER A 141 2.11 -8.39 7.05
N THR A 142 3.08 -7.55 6.73
CA THR A 142 3.61 -7.37 5.38
C THR A 142 5.12 -7.35 5.43
N LYS A 143 5.75 -7.71 4.33
CA LYS A 143 7.20 -7.61 4.14
C LYS A 143 7.51 -6.71 2.95
N LEU A 144 8.50 -5.86 3.10
CA LEU A 144 9.02 -5.03 2.03
C LEU A 144 9.74 -5.91 1.00
N ILE A 145 9.34 -5.80 -0.27
CA ILE A 145 9.95 -6.55 -1.39
C ILE A 145 10.58 -5.65 -2.46
N ALA A 146 10.29 -4.35 -2.45
CA ALA A 146 11.00 -3.35 -3.24
C ALA A 146 10.87 -1.96 -2.63
N LYS A 147 11.86 -1.10 -2.86
CA LYS A 147 11.83 0.33 -2.51
C LYS A 147 12.52 1.17 -3.58
N SER A 148 12.07 2.41 -3.76
CA SER A 148 12.75 3.40 -4.59
C SER A 148 13.95 4.03 -3.87
N GLU A 149 14.68 4.86 -4.60
CA GLU A 149 15.56 5.86 -3.99
C GLU A 149 14.77 6.85 -3.13
N VAL A 150 15.49 7.53 -2.22
CA VAL A 150 14.94 8.58 -1.37
C VAL A 150 14.77 9.86 -2.18
N ILE A 151 13.63 10.50 -2.04
CA ILE A 151 13.24 11.70 -2.76
C ILE A 151 13.04 12.81 -1.73
N LYS A 152 13.59 14.00 -1.99
CA LYS A 152 13.35 15.17 -1.16
C LYS A 152 11.98 15.77 -1.45
N SER A 153 11.21 16.00 -0.41
CA SER A 153 9.95 16.73 -0.51
C SER A 153 10.18 18.25 -0.51
N ARG A 154 9.16 18.98 -0.95
CA ARG A 154 9.09 20.44 -0.76
C ARG A 154 8.77 20.85 0.68
N LEU A 155 8.43 19.87 1.54
CA LEU A 155 8.22 20.07 2.96
C LEU A 155 9.52 20.30 3.72
#